data_ac6d9a3cfa33edacc447f3e14b542285
#
_entry.id   ac6d9a3cfa33edacc447f3e14b542285
#
_cell.length_a   1.000
_cell.length_b   1.000
_cell.length_c   1.000
_cell.angle_alpha   90.00
_cell.angle_beta   90.00
_cell.angle_gamma   90.00
#
_symmetry.space_group_name_H-M   'P 1'
#
loop_
_entity.id
_entity.type
_entity.pdbx_description
1 polymer ?
#
loop_
_entity_poly.entity_id
_entity_poly.type
_entity_poly.pdbx_seq_one_letter_code
_entity_poly.pdbx_strand_id
1 'polypeptide(L)'
;MKELAQLLLAAFAAVTVENLFFSRGMGFDRILQSARRGREIGTFSLLIGLFSLLSGLIAGPLNRILPDSLWWVPVSAGVTAVCCLAVSLVTACGFPALYRKIGWCLAPAAVNTVVLSIPILTASRDWSPWQTAGFAIGTGFAFWCAAWLLAEMIPRFRHMSMPAAFRGMPAVFLYLAILVLAMMGFAQN
;
A
#
# COMPACT_ATOMS: atom_id res chain seq x y z
N MET A 1 -9.49 -24.81 7.32
CA MET A 1 -8.18 -24.59 7.93
C MET A 1 -7.10 -24.20 6.91
N LYS A 2 -7.00 -24.86 5.75
CA LYS A 2 -6.01 -24.51 4.71
C LYS A 2 -6.13 -23.08 4.19
N GLU A 3 -7.36 -22.62 3.96
CA GLU A 3 -7.62 -21.27 3.43
C GLU A 3 -7.23 -20.17 4.42
N LEU A 4 -7.55 -20.35 5.71
CA LEU A 4 -7.15 -19.41 6.76
C LEU A 4 -5.63 -19.36 6.92
N ALA A 5 -4.95 -20.50 6.82
CA ALA A 5 -3.50 -20.56 6.85
C ALA A 5 -2.88 -19.82 5.65
N GLN A 6 -3.43 -19.98 4.45
CA GLN A 6 -3.00 -19.24 3.26
C GLN A 6 -3.16 -17.73 3.41
N LEU A 7 -4.30 -17.28 3.95
CA LEU A 7 -4.56 -15.87 4.22
C LEU A 7 -3.55 -15.30 5.21
N LEU A 8 -3.34 -15.98 6.36
CA LEU A 8 -2.41 -15.51 7.39
C LEU A 8 -0.97 -15.50 6.92
N LEU A 9 -0.53 -16.54 6.20
CA LEU A 9 0.82 -16.60 5.64
C LEU A 9 1.05 -15.49 4.62
N ALA A 10 0.08 -15.25 3.73
CA ALA A 10 0.18 -14.16 2.75
C ALA A 10 0.19 -12.78 3.42
N ALA A 11 -0.62 -12.57 4.46
CA ALA A 11 -0.61 -11.33 5.22
C ALA A 11 0.73 -11.12 5.94
N PHE A 12 1.29 -12.15 6.54
CA PHE A 12 2.59 -12.09 7.19
C PHE A 12 3.72 -11.82 6.17
N ALA A 13 3.69 -12.49 5.03
CA ALA A 13 4.66 -12.26 3.95
C ALA A 13 4.62 -10.81 3.44
N ALA A 14 3.45 -10.21 3.28
CA ALA A 14 3.28 -8.82 2.85
C ALA A 14 3.87 -7.80 3.83
N VAL A 15 3.89 -8.13 5.13
CA VAL A 15 4.44 -7.25 6.17
C VAL A 15 5.96 -7.40 6.28
N THR A 16 6.47 -8.60 6.09
CA THR A 16 7.88 -8.95 6.34
C THR A 16 8.70 -9.04 5.05
N VAL A 17 8.69 -10.21 4.42
CA VAL A 17 9.60 -10.59 3.33
C VAL A 17 9.25 -9.87 2.02
N GLU A 18 7.96 -9.82 1.68
CA GLU A 18 7.47 -9.24 0.43
C GLU A 18 6.83 -7.86 0.65
N ASN A 19 7.40 -7.09 1.52
CA ASN A 19 6.90 -5.75 1.82
C ASN A 19 7.08 -4.84 0.58
N LEU A 20 5.96 -4.50 -0.09
CA LEU A 20 5.98 -3.71 -1.33
C LEU A 20 6.60 -2.32 -1.14
N PHE A 21 6.52 -1.77 0.06
CA PHE A 21 7.07 -0.45 0.37
C PHE A 21 8.60 -0.50 0.49
N PHE A 22 9.13 -1.42 1.30
CA PHE A 22 10.55 -1.48 1.57
C PHE A 22 11.33 -2.33 0.56
N SER A 23 10.77 -3.45 0.06
CA SER A 23 11.50 -4.29 -0.88
C SER A 23 11.42 -3.81 -2.33
N ARG A 24 10.37 -3.06 -2.70
CA ARG A 24 10.16 -2.57 -4.07
C ARG A 24 10.09 -1.05 -4.20
N GLY A 25 10.18 -0.31 -3.11
CA GLY A 25 10.12 1.15 -3.11
C GLY A 25 8.79 1.74 -3.56
N MET A 26 7.68 0.95 -3.53
CA MET A 26 6.39 1.39 -4.02
C MET A 26 5.65 2.24 -2.98
N GLY A 27 4.99 3.32 -3.42
CA GLY A 27 4.10 4.12 -2.57
C GLY A 27 4.79 5.03 -1.55
N PHE A 28 6.09 5.27 -1.65
CA PHE A 28 6.81 6.14 -0.72
C PHE A 28 6.31 7.59 -0.69
N ASP A 29 5.84 8.10 -1.81
CA ASP A 29 5.22 9.43 -1.88
C ASP A 29 4.04 9.54 -0.91
N ARG A 30 3.21 8.52 -0.86
CA ARG A 30 2.03 8.44 0.02
C ARG A 30 2.40 8.19 1.48
N ILE A 31 3.42 7.36 1.72
CA ILE A 31 3.94 7.17 3.08
C ILE A 31 4.46 8.48 3.64
N LEU A 32 5.27 9.22 2.88
CA LEU A 32 5.80 10.53 3.28
C LEU A 32 4.68 11.56 3.52
N GLN A 33 3.67 11.59 2.64
CA GLN A 33 2.54 12.48 2.80
C GLN A 33 1.72 12.15 4.06
N SER A 34 1.44 10.86 4.28
CA SER A 34 0.70 10.36 5.44
C SER A 34 1.47 10.58 6.74
N ALA A 35 2.77 10.28 6.75
CA ALA A 35 3.64 10.48 7.92
C ALA A 35 3.71 11.95 8.37
N ARG A 36 3.70 12.91 7.43
CA ARG A 36 3.66 14.34 7.76
C ARG A 36 2.35 14.79 8.41
N ARG A 37 1.24 14.10 8.14
CA ARG A 37 -0.09 14.44 8.66
C ARG A 37 -0.46 13.68 9.93
N GLY A 38 0.31 12.68 10.35
CA GLY A 38 0.22 11.92 11.59
C GLY A 38 -1.16 11.37 11.98
N ARG A 39 -2.15 12.23 12.11
CA ARG A 39 -3.54 11.90 12.51
C ARG A 39 -4.30 11.01 11.53
N GLU A 40 -3.84 10.90 10.28
CA GLU A 40 -4.58 10.29 9.18
C GLU A 40 -3.96 8.97 8.70
N ILE A 41 -2.85 8.55 9.32
CA ILE A 41 -2.13 7.33 8.94
C ILE A 41 -3.07 6.12 8.95
N GLY A 42 -3.87 5.94 10.01
CA GLY A 42 -4.79 4.81 10.12
C GLY A 42 -5.87 4.79 9.05
N THR A 43 -6.47 5.96 8.75
CA THR A 43 -7.49 6.06 7.69
C THR A 43 -6.90 5.75 6.32
N PHE A 44 -5.73 6.28 6.02
CA PHE A 44 -5.05 6.04 4.75
C PHE A 44 -4.65 4.57 4.58
N SER A 45 -4.12 3.96 5.64
CA SER A 45 -3.77 2.55 5.69
C SER A 45 -4.96 1.63 5.43
N LEU A 46 -6.11 1.90 6.10
CA LEU A 46 -7.34 1.15 5.89
C LEU A 46 -7.84 1.27 4.44
N LEU A 47 -7.80 2.46 3.86
CA LEU A 47 -8.22 2.69 2.48
C LEU A 47 -7.28 1.99 1.47
N ILE A 48 -5.96 2.02 1.70
CA ILE A 48 -5.02 1.27 0.86
C ILE A 48 -5.30 -0.23 0.95
N GLY A 49 -5.51 -0.78 2.15
CA GLY A 49 -5.88 -2.18 2.32
C GLY A 49 -7.20 -2.54 1.63
N LEU A 50 -8.21 -1.68 1.76
CA LEU A 50 -9.51 -1.85 1.11
C LEU A 50 -9.41 -1.84 -0.43
N PHE A 51 -8.76 -0.81 -1.01
CA PHE A 51 -8.60 -0.72 -2.46
C PHE A 51 -7.71 -1.83 -3.01
N SER A 52 -6.68 -2.23 -2.27
CA SER A 52 -5.83 -3.39 -2.59
C SER A 52 -6.63 -4.69 -2.64
N LEU A 53 -7.53 -4.88 -1.67
CA LEU A 53 -8.42 -6.04 -1.62
C LEU A 53 -9.39 -6.05 -2.80
N LEU A 54 -10.11 -4.95 -3.03
CA LEU A 54 -11.07 -4.83 -4.13
C LEU A 54 -10.40 -4.98 -5.49
N SER A 55 -9.31 -4.27 -5.72
CA SER A 55 -8.55 -4.33 -6.96
C SER A 55 -7.96 -5.72 -7.19
N GLY A 56 -7.35 -6.33 -6.18
CA GLY A 56 -6.75 -7.66 -6.26
C GLY A 56 -7.77 -8.76 -6.57
N LEU A 57 -8.93 -8.74 -5.91
CA LEU A 57 -9.97 -9.76 -6.09
C LEU A 57 -10.72 -9.62 -7.43
N ILE A 58 -10.84 -8.41 -7.98
CA ILE A 58 -11.56 -8.17 -9.23
C ILE A 58 -10.59 -8.21 -10.42
N ALA A 59 -9.53 -7.41 -10.41
CA ALA A 59 -8.61 -7.31 -11.53
C ALA A 59 -7.61 -8.48 -11.60
N GLY A 60 -7.31 -9.16 -10.49
CA GLY A 60 -6.42 -10.32 -10.50
C GLY A 60 -6.91 -11.46 -11.40
N PRO A 61 -8.12 -11.99 -11.19
CA PRO A 61 -8.71 -12.99 -12.10
C PRO A 61 -8.90 -12.47 -13.52
N LEU A 62 -9.27 -11.19 -13.70
CA LEU A 62 -9.45 -10.59 -15.02
C LEU A 62 -8.14 -10.56 -15.80
N ASN A 63 -7.04 -10.21 -15.16
CA ASN A 63 -5.71 -10.20 -15.78
C ASN A 63 -5.24 -11.59 -16.25
N ARG A 64 -5.69 -12.68 -15.59
CA ARG A 64 -5.35 -14.04 -16.01
C ARG A 64 -6.01 -14.46 -17.33
N ILE A 65 -7.16 -13.88 -17.63
CA ILE A 65 -7.91 -14.18 -18.87
C ILE A 65 -7.31 -13.45 -20.07
N LEU A 66 -6.54 -12.38 -19.82
CA LEU A 66 -5.94 -11.58 -20.86
C LEU A 66 -4.73 -12.29 -21.50
N PRO A 67 -4.64 -12.33 -22.83
CA PRO A 67 -3.58 -13.06 -23.52
C PRO A 67 -2.20 -12.44 -23.32
N ASP A 68 -2.13 -11.11 -23.14
CA ASP A 68 -0.88 -10.38 -23.02
C ASP A 68 -0.78 -9.65 -21.69
N SER A 69 0.37 -9.77 -21.03
CA SER A 69 0.69 -9.05 -19.78
C SER A 69 0.72 -7.52 -19.96
N LEU A 70 0.86 -7.04 -21.19
CA LEU A 70 0.82 -5.62 -21.52
C LEU A 70 -0.48 -4.94 -21.08
N TRP A 71 -1.61 -5.68 -21.11
CA TRP A 71 -2.93 -5.18 -20.72
C TRP A 71 -3.18 -5.20 -19.21
N TRP A 72 -2.35 -5.84 -18.42
CA TRP A 72 -2.56 -5.97 -16.97
C TRP A 72 -2.56 -4.63 -16.24
N VAL A 73 -1.65 -3.72 -16.62
CA VAL A 73 -1.56 -2.40 -16.00
C VAL A 73 -2.79 -1.54 -16.30
N PRO A 74 -3.19 -1.32 -17.57
CA PRO A 74 -4.35 -0.50 -17.89
C PRO A 74 -5.66 -1.10 -17.34
N VAL A 75 -5.82 -2.42 -17.38
CA VAL A 75 -7.01 -3.09 -16.82
C VAL A 75 -7.06 -2.94 -15.31
N SER A 76 -5.94 -3.15 -14.61
CA SER A 76 -5.87 -2.95 -13.15
C SER A 76 -6.16 -1.50 -12.77
N ALA A 77 -5.65 -0.53 -13.54
CA ALA A 77 -5.93 0.89 -13.33
C ALA A 77 -7.41 1.22 -13.55
N GLY A 78 -8.02 0.69 -14.61
CA GLY A 78 -9.44 0.87 -14.91
C GLY A 78 -10.33 0.29 -13.81
N VAL A 79 -10.08 -0.94 -13.37
CA VAL A 79 -10.82 -1.59 -12.27
C VAL A 79 -10.68 -0.80 -10.98
N THR A 80 -9.45 -0.35 -10.65
CA THR A 80 -9.20 0.44 -9.44
C THR A 80 -9.94 1.78 -9.50
N ALA A 81 -10.00 2.44 -10.66
CA ALA A 81 -10.75 3.67 -10.83
C ALA A 81 -12.26 3.45 -10.64
N VAL A 82 -12.81 2.38 -11.19
CA VAL A 82 -14.22 2.00 -10.99
C VAL A 82 -14.51 1.71 -9.52
N CYS A 83 -13.65 0.95 -8.84
CA CYS A 83 -13.77 0.70 -7.41
C CYS A 83 -13.71 1.99 -6.59
N CYS A 84 -12.82 2.92 -6.95
CA CYS A 84 -12.73 4.22 -6.29
C CYS A 84 -14.03 5.03 -6.45
N LEU A 85 -14.59 5.08 -7.66
CA LEU A 85 -15.87 5.75 -7.92
C LEU A 85 -17.02 5.08 -7.14
N ALA A 86 -17.09 3.76 -7.15
CA ALA A 86 -18.12 3.02 -6.43
C ALA A 86 -18.06 3.30 -4.91
N VAL A 87 -16.87 3.20 -4.31
CA VAL A 87 -16.68 3.49 -2.88
C VAL A 87 -16.99 4.96 -2.57
N SER A 88 -16.61 5.89 -3.46
CA SER A 88 -16.90 7.31 -3.31
C SER A 88 -18.41 7.59 -3.36
N LEU A 89 -19.14 6.98 -4.30
CA LEU A 89 -20.59 7.11 -4.42
C LEU A 89 -21.32 6.50 -3.22
N VAL A 90 -20.93 5.28 -2.82
CA VAL A 90 -21.54 4.60 -1.65
C VAL A 90 -21.33 5.43 -0.38
N THR A 91 -20.12 5.95 -0.17
CA THR A 91 -19.83 6.77 1.01
C THR A 91 -20.51 8.14 0.94
N ALA A 92 -20.61 8.77 -0.22
CA ALA A 92 -21.26 10.07 -0.39
C ALA A 92 -22.76 9.99 -0.19
N CYS A 93 -23.42 8.96 -0.75
CA CYS A 93 -24.88 8.80 -0.66
C CYS A 93 -25.33 8.15 0.65
N GLY A 94 -24.58 7.12 1.12
CA GLY A 94 -24.98 6.36 2.31
C GLY A 94 -24.51 6.97 3.62
N PHE A 95 -23.30 7.55 3.62
CA PHE A 95 -22.66 8.05 4.84
C PHE A 95 -22.00 9.43 4.62
N PRO A 96 -22.79 10.51 4.41
CA PRO A 96 -22.24 11.83 4.06
C PRO A 96 -21.35 12.42 5.15
N ALA A 97 -21.56 12.06 6.41
CA ALA A 97 -20.67 12.46 7.51
C ALA A 97 -19.28 11.81 7.42
N LEU A 98 -19.23 10.56 7.00
CA LEU A 98 -17.98 9.82 6.77
C LEU A 98 -17.27 10.38 5.52
N TYR A 99 -18.02 10.59 4.42
CA TYR A 99 -17.46 11.13 3.19
C TYR A 99 -16.77 12.48 3.40
N ARG A 100 -17.34 13.37 4.21
CA ARG A 100 -16.70 14.65 4.57
C ARG A 100 -15.35 14.49 5.27
N LYS A 101 -15.14 13.38 6.01
CA LYS A 101 -13.88 13.09 6.70
C LYS A 101 -12.84 12.43 5.79
N ILE A 102 -13.25 11.48 4.96
CA ILE A 102 -12.31 10.62 4.20
C ILE A 102 -12.29 10.92 2.69
N GLY A 103 -13.23 11.70 2.15
CA GLY A 103 -13.37 11.94 0.71
C GLY A 103 -12.11 12.48 0.05
N TRP A 104 -11.35 13.32 0.75
CA TRP A 104 -10.09 13.88 0.26
C TRP A 104 -8.98 12.84 0.09
N CYS A 105 -9.03 11.70 0.81
CA CYS A 105 -8.00 10.67 0.74
C CYS A 105 -8.40 9.44 -0.08
N LEU A 106 -9.69 9.33 -0.53
CA LEU A 106 -10.15 8.19 -1.33
C LEU A 106 -9.38 8.04 -2.64
N ALA A 107 -9.37 9.08 -3.46
CA ALA A 107 -8.66 9.04 -4.75
C ALA A 107 -7.14 8.86 -4.58
N PRO A 108 -6.43 9.60 -3.69
CA PRO A 108 -5.02 9.36 -3.45
C PRO A 108 -4.68 7.96 -2.91
N ALA A 109 -5.57 7.33 -2.15
CA ALA A 109 -5.36 5.97 -1.66
C ALA A 109 -5.57 4.93 -2.76
N ALA A 110 -6.58 5.11 -3.62
CA ALA A 110 -6.87 4.23 -4.74
C ALA A 110 -5.79 4.31 -5.83
N VAL A 111 -5.42 5.53 -6.24
CA VAL A 111 -4.36 5.78 -7.24
C VAL A 111 -3.00 5.71 -6.55
N ASN A 112 -2.63 4.50 -6.13
CA ASN A 112 -1.35 4.20 -5.50
C ASN A 112 -0.70 3.03 -6.23
N THR A 113 0.60 3.13 -6.51
CA THR A 113 1.36 2.07 -7.18
C THR A 113 1.27 0.73 -6.45
N VAL A 114 1.15 0.74 -5.13
CA VAL A 114 0.96 -0.47 -4.32
C VAL A 114 -0.37 -1.14 -4.63
N VAL A 115 -1.47 -0.38 -4.67
CA VAL A 115 -2.81 -0.89 -5.00
C VAL A 115 -2.82 -1.49 -6.41
N LEU A 116 -2.17 -0.82 -7.37
CA LEU A 116 -2.08 -1.29 -8.76
C LEU A 116 -1.21 -2.54 -8.92
N SER A 117 -0.21 -2.73 -8.05
CA SER A 117 0.69 -3.89 -8.13
C SER A 117 0.05 -5.20 -7.67
N ILE A 118 -0.92 -5.16 -6.77
CA ILE A 118 -1.53 -6.37 -6.19
C ILE A 118 -2.26 -7.24 -7.22
N PRO A 119 -3.14 -6.72 -8.10
CA PRO A 119 -3.76 -7.55 -9.13
C PRO A 119 -2.76 -8.12 -10.14
N ILE A 120 -1.67 -7.40 -10.40
CA ILE A 120 -0.59 -7.88 -11.27
C ILE A 120 0.14 -9.06 -10.61
N LEU A 121 0.47 -8.93 -9.32
CA LEU A 121 1.07 -10.01 -8.53
C LEU A 121 0.15 -11.22 -8.41
N THR A 122 -1.15 -10.99 -8.20
CA THR A 122 -2.17 -12.03 -8.14
C THR A 122 -2.22 -12.84 -9.44
N ALA A 123 -2.17 -12.17 -10.59
CA ALA A 123 -2.17 -12.81 -11.89
C ALA A 123 -0.85 -13.54 -12.19
N SER A 124 0.30 -12.89 -11.93
CA SER A 124 1.61 -13.44 -12.24
C SER A 124 2.02 -14.64 -11.41
N ARG A 125 1.47 -14.77 -10.20
CA ARG A 125 1.79 -15.84 -9.24
C ARG A 125 0.67 -16.86 -9.06
N ASP A 126 -0.40 -16.75 -9.81
CA ASP A 126 -1.59 -17.61 -9.70
C ASP A 126 -2.15 -17.74 -8.27
N TRP A 127 -2.17 -16.63 -7.55
CA TRP A 127 -2.62 -16.62 -6.17
C TRP A 127 -4.11 -16.96 -6.04
N SER A 128 -4.44 -17.77 -5.05
CA SER A 128 -5.83 -18.00 -4.67
C SER A 128 -6.47 -16.71 -4.14
N PRO A 129 -7.82 -16.59 -4.17
CA PRO A 129 -8.52 -15.44 -3.59
C PRO A 129 -8.15 -15.17 -2.12
N TRP A 130 -7.90 -16.23 -1.36
CA TRP A 130 -7.50 -16.14 0.05
C TRP A 130 -6.08 -15.58 0.23
N GLN A 131 -5.16 -15.98 -0.63
CA GLN A 131 -3.79 -15.41 -0.65
C GLN A 131 -3.81 -13.94 -1.05
N THR A 132 -4.59 -13.59 -2.07
CA THR A 132 -4.77 -12.20 -2.50
C THR A 132 -5.37 -11.34 -1.39
N ALA A 133 -6.41 -11.84 -0.72
CA ALA A 133 -7.03 -11.13 0.40
C ALA A 133 -6.06 -10.94 1.56
N GLY A 134 -5.35 -11.99 1.94
CA GLY A 134 -4.33 -11.92 3.00
C GLY A 134 -3.23 -10.90 2.67
N PHE A 135 -2.70 -10.97 1.46
CA PHE A 135 -1.64 -10.06 1.01
C PHE A 135 -2.11 -8.60 0.97
N ALA A 136 -3.33 -8.33 0.51
CA ALA A 136 -3.93 -6.99 0.48
C ALA A 136 -4.11 -6.41 1.89
N ILE A 137 -4.63 -7.21 2.83
CA ILE A 137 -4.78 -6.80 4.24
C ILE A 137 -3.40 -6.55 4.87
N GLY A 138 -2.46 -7.47 4.65
CA GLY A 138 -1.08 -7.33 5.13
C GLY A 138 -0.39 -6.09 4.57
N THR A 139 -0.63 -5.75 3.30
CA THR A 139 -0.13 -4.52 2.67
C THR A 139 -0.68 -3.26 3.33
N GLY A 140 -1.96 -3.23 3.68
CA GLY A 140 -2.54 -2.12 4.44
C GLY A 140 -1.85 -1.95 5.81
N PHE A 141 -1.61 -3.04 6.51
CA PHE A 141 -0.89 -3.02 7.79
C PHE A 141 0.58 -2.63 7.63
N ALA A 142 1.26 -3.14 6.60
CA ALA A 142 2.64 -2.75 6.27
C ALA A 142 2.77 -1.25 5.99
N PHE A 143 1.78 -0.66 5.28
CA PHE A 143 1.72 0.79 5.08
C PHE A 143 1.60 1.54 6.40
N TRP A 144 0.73 1.08 7.29
CA TRP A 144 0.56 1.69 8.61
C TRP A 144 1.86 1.70 9.40
N CYS A 145 2.55 0.55 9.47
CA CYS A 145 3.84 0.44 10.15
C CYS A 145 4.90 1.38 9.54
N ALA A 146 5.01 1.40 8.21
CA ALA A 146 5.98 2.23 7.51
C ALA A 146 5.72 3.73 7.72
N ALA A 147 4.46 4.15 7.60
CA ALA A 147 4.07 5.54 7.80
C ALA A 147 4.25 5.99 9.25
N TRP A 148 3.96 5.12 10.21
CA TRP A 148 4.16 5.39 11.64
C TRP A 148 5.65 5.54 11.97
N LEU A 149 6.50 4.62 11.49
CA LEU A 149 7.96 4.72 11.66
C LEU A 149 8.51 6.04 11.11
N LEU A 150 8.06 6.44 9.93
CA LEU A 150 8.47 7.71 9.35
C LEU A 150 7.95 8.93 10.14
N ALA A 151 6.72 8.88 10.62
CA ALA A 151 6.13 9.96 11.40
C ALA A 151 6.94 10.24 12.67
N GLU A 152 7.45 9.20 13.35
CA GLU A 152 8.32 9.31 14.50
C GLU A 152 9.72 9.84 14.17
N MET A 153 10.23 9.53 12.98
CA MET A 153 11.60 9.90 12.59
C MET A 153 11.70 11.28 11.94
N ILE A 154 10.70 11.74 11.20
CA ILE A 154 10.73 13.04 10.50
C ILE A 154 11.06 14.22 11.44
N PRO A 155 10.47 14.35 12.65
CA PRO A 155 10.82 15.43 13.57
C PRO A 155 12.29 15.38 14.02
N ARG A 156 12.83 14.18 14.22
CA ARG A 156 14.23 13.98 14.67
C ARG A 156 15.24 14.44 13.63
N PHE A 157 14.94 14.29 12.33
CA PHE A 157 15.79 14.72 11.23
C PHE A 157 15.79 16.24 10.99
N ARG A 158 14.95 16.97 11.70
CA ARG A 158 14.93 18.46 11.67
C ARG A 158 15.73 19.11 12.80
N HIS A 159 16.33 18.30 13.68
CA HIS A 159 17.01 18.81 14.86
C HIS A 159 18.25 19.62 14.47
N MET A 160 18.54 20.67 15.25
CA MET A 160 19.64 21.63 14.99
C MET A 160 21.05 21.00 15.10
N SER A 161 21.18 19.87 15.78
CA SER A 161 22.46 19.14 15.92
C SER A 161 22.92 18.44 14.64
N MET A 162 22.04 18.31 13.62
CA MET A 162 22.44 17.72 12.34
C MET A 162 23.13 18.73 11.43
N PRO A 163 24.19 18.31 10.70
CA PRO A 163 24.79 19.14 9.66
C PRO A 163 23.77 19.64 8.64
N ALA A 164 23.86 20.89 8.20
CA ALA A 164 22.86 21.51 7.34
C ALA A 164 22.60 20.73 6.04
N ALA A 165 23.62 20.08 5.48
CA ALA A 165 23.53 19.28 4.25
C ALA A 165 22.66 18.03 4.39
N PHE A 166 22.55 17.46 5.60
CA PHE A 166 21.77 16.26 5.87
C PHE A 166 20.44 16.54 6.56
N ARG A 167 20.15 17.79 6.92
CA ARG A 167 18.95 18.15 7.66
C ARG A 167 17.69 18.05 6.81
N GLY A 168 16.65 17.38 7.33
CA GLY A 168 15.33 17.29 6.69
C GLY A 168 15.21 16.16 5.67
N MET A 169 14.84 16.47 4.43
CA MET A 169 14.56 15.45 3.40
C MET A 169 15.74 14.53 3.05
N PRO A 170 17.00 15.02 2.94
CA PRO A 170 18.13 14.12 2.69
C PRO A 170 18.28 13.03 3.76
N ALA A 171 18.12 13.38 5.04
CA ALA A 171 18.18 12.40 6.12
C ALA A 171 17.02 11.38 6.06
N VAL A 172 15.81 11.81 5.66
CA VAL A 172 14.66 10.91 5.48
C VAL A 172 14.95 9.90 4.38
N PHE A 173 15.50 10.33 3.23
CA PHE A 173 15.86 9.41 2.14
C PHE A 173 16.99 8.44 2.54
N LEU A 174 17.99 8.92 3.27
CA LEU A 174 19.07 8.08 3.78
C LEU A 174 18.51 7.00 4.74
N TYR A 175 17.63 7.40 5.64
CA TYR A 175 16.97 6.48 6.57
C TYR A 175 16.12 5.44 5.83
N LEU A 176 15.35 5.86 4.82
CA LEU A 176 14.59 4.94 3.97
C LEU A 176 15.49 3.96 3.23
N ALA A 177 16.61 4.43 2.68
CA ALA A 177 17.58 3.57 2.00
C ALA A 177 18.14 2.51 2.95
N ILE A 178 18.47 2.87 4.19
CA ILE A 178 18.94 1.93 5.22
C ILE A 178 17.85 0.90 5.55
N LEU A 179 16.59 1.33 5.72
CA LEU A 179 15.47 0.41 5.97
C LEU A 179 15.26 -0.56 4.80
N VAL A 180 15.31 -0.05 3.57
CA VAL A 180 15.19 -0.90 2.35
C VAL A 180 16.31 -1.94 2.32
N LEU A 181 17.56 -1.54 2.55
CA LEU A 181 18.69 -2.47 2.57
C LEU A 181 18.54 -3.53 3.67
N ALA A 182 18.11 -3.11 4.87
CA ALA A 182 17.85 -4.04 5.97
C ALA A 182 16.77 -5.07 5.60
N MET A 183 15.65 -4.62 5.02
CA MET A 183 14.56 -5.50 4.61
C MET A 183 14.95 -6.42 3.45
N MET A 184 15.76 -5.94 2.50
CA MET A 184 16.29 -6.78 1.42
C MET A 184 17.21 -7.88 1.95
N GLY A 185 17.98 -7.61 2.99
CA GLY A 185 18.81 -8.61 3.66
C GLY A 185 17.98 -9.75 4.29
N PHE A 186 16.78 -9.46 4.80
CA PHE A 186 15.85 -10.48 5.29
C PHE A 186 15.18 -11.28 4.17
N ALA A 187 14.96 -10.67 3.01
CA ALA A 187 14.26 -11.30 1.89
C ALA A 187 15.18 -12.26 1.08
N GLN A 188 16.50 -12.14 1.21
CA GLN A 188 17.48 -12.97 0.47
C GLN A 188 17.95 -14.22 1.23
N ASN A 189 17.63 -14.34 2.52
CA ASN A 189 17.89 -15.51 3.35
C ASN A 189 16.64 -16.38 3.48
#